data_b71d2c9f218e051d271227c55c33e528
#
_entry.id   b71d2c9f218e051d271227c55c33e528
#
_cell.length_a   1.000
_cell.length_b   1.000
_cell.length_c   1.000
_cell.angle_alpha   90.00
_cell.angle_beta   90.00
_cell.angle_gamma   90.00
#
_symmetry.space_group_name_H-M   'P 1'
#
loop_
_entity.id
_entity.type
_entity.pdbx_description
1 polymer ?
#
loop_
_entity_poly.entity_id
_entity_poly.type
_entity_poly.pdbx_seq_one_letter_code
_entity_poly.pdbx_strand_id
1 'polypeptide(L)'
;MSDIIPLSVPSIQGNEWKYVKECLDTEWVSSAGKYVELFEKKITEYTGVKYAIACVNGTSALHISLILAGVKPNDEVLVPTITFIAPINAVNYCKAYSVFMDADKYYNLDTRKTIEFIRNETKLVNDEPSIASTGQKNQKLKITNNRAQITINKKTGRKISAIIPVHVFGNAVWLDELYEVCKERNIKIIEDASESIGTRYVKGNFSTKHTGTIGELGCLSFNGNKIITTGGGGMILTDNEEYAKRAKYLTTQAKDDEVRYIHNGIGYNYRLTNIQAALGVAQLEQLANYLKIKKKNYEFYKKNIDQIPGLHLSEVPGYAENNYWMYALQIDKNIYKKDREELMSYFSSQKVQTRPVWYLNHLQKPYKDCQNYKIEKALELLEKTLNIPCSVNLTKQDFNRILKVL
;
A
#
# COMPACT_ATOMS: atom_id res chain seq x y z
N MET A 1 27.22 -9.07 18.04
CA MET A 1 25.85 -9.01 17.50
C MET A 1 24.97 -8.36 18.54
N SER A 2 24.04 -7.51 18.18
CA SER A 2 23.18 -6.82 19.15
C SER A 2 22.29 -7.85 19.86
N ASP A 3 22.22 -7.76 21.18
CA ASP A 3 21.35 -8.58 22.05
C ASP A 3 19.84 -8.21 21.88
N ILE A 4 19.54 -7.32 20.94
CA ILE A 4 18.19 -6.82 20.63
C ILE A 4 17.55 -7.68 19.56
N ILE A 5 16.32 -8.15 19.79
CA ILE A 5 15.48 -8.76 18.77
C ILE A 5 14.70 -7.65 18.06
N PRO A 6 14.99 -7.36 16.77
CA PRO A 6 14.30 -6.30 16.04
C PRO A 6 12.88 -6.72 15.64
N LEU A 7 12.00 -5.73 15.43
CA LEU A 7 10.63 -5.98 14.96
C LEU A 7 10.62 -6.60 13.56
N SER A 8 11.34 -6.00 12.63
CA SER A 8 11.42 -6.47 11.23
C SER A 8 12.72 -5.97 10.61
N VAL A 9 13.55 -6.89 10.15
CA VAL A 9 14.77 -6.61 9.40
C VAL A 9 14.80 -7.44 8.12
N PRO A 10 15.45 -6.96 7.06
CA PRO A 10 15.59 -7.73 5.83
C PRO A 10 16.48 -8.96 6.04
N SER A 11 16.30 -9.94 5.19
CA SER A 11 17.21 -11.09 5.07
C SER A 11 18.01 -10.96 3.77
N ILE A 12 19.33 -10.94 3.88
CA ILE A 12 20.27 -10.80 2.75
C ILE A 12 21.07 -12.09 2.65
N GLN A 13 20.52 -13.11 2.00
CA GLN A 13 21.06 -14.47 1.96
C GLN A 13 21.06 -15.09 0.55
N GLY A 14 20.73 -14.30 -0.46
CA GLY A 14 20.70 -14.74 -1.86
C GLY A 14 21.81 -14.11 -2.71
N ASN A 15 21.44 -13.71 -3.91
CA ASN A 15 22.35 -13.12 -4.89
C ASN A 15 22.56 -11.59 -4.72
N GLU A 16 22.12 -11.00 -3.61
CA GLU A 16 22.12 -9.55 -3.41
C GLU A 16 23.52 -8.96 -3.59
N TRP A 17 24.51 -9.55 -2.92
CA TRP A 17 25.89 -9.09 -3.03
C TRP A 17 26.43 -9.22 -4.46
N LYS A 18 26.12 -10.33 -5.13
CA LYS A 18 26.58 -10.59 -6.50
C LYS A 18 26.03 -9.56 -7.48
N TYR A 19 24.74 -9.27 -7.43
CA TYR A 19 24.11 -8.37 -8.40
C TYR A 19 24.44 -6.90 -8.13
N VAL A 20 24.49 -6.50 -6.85
CA VAL A 20 24.96 -5.16 -6.46
C VAL A 20 26.42 -4.97 -6.83
N LYS A 21 27.29 -5.97 -6.58
CA LYS A 21 28.69 -5.91 -7.00
C LYS A 21 28.85 -5.74 -8.51
N GLU A 22 28.06 -6.43 -9.32
CA GLU A 22 28.08 -6.25 -10.78
C GLU A 22 27.76 -4.81 -11.20
N CYS A 23 26.78 -4.15 -10.53
CA CYS A 23 26.49 -2.74 -10.80
C CYS A 23 27.68 -1.84 -10.49
N LEU A 24 28.45 -2.14 -9.44
CA LEU A 24 29.65 -1.39 -9.04
C LEU A 24 30.81 -1.66 -10.01
N ASP A 25 31.05 -2.92 -10.37
CA ASP A 25 32.13 -3.33 -11.27
C ASP A 25 31.95 -2.74 -12.69
N THR A 26 30.70 -2.56 -13.11
CA THR A 26 30.35 -1.99 -14.42
C THR A 26 30.06 -0.50 -14.40
N GLU A 27 30.12 0.13 -13.23
CA GLU A 27 29.80 1.54 -12.97
C GLU A 27 28.35 1.96 -13.34
N TRP A 28 27.45 1.00 -13.62
CA TRP A 28 26.03 1.23 -13.89
C TRP A 28 25.24 1.31 -12.59
N VAL A 29 25.34 2.42 -11.88
CA VAL A 29 24.79 2.60 -10.52
C VAL A 29 23.50 3.41 -10.47
N SER A 30 23.26 4.28 -11.47
CA SER A 30 22.13 5.22 -11.49
C SER A 30 20.83 4.58 -12.01
N SER A 31 19.93 5.39 -12.53
CA SER A 31 18.59 4.99 -12.98
C SER A 31 18.52 4.39 -14.40
N ALA A 32 19.65 4.18 -15.03
CA ALA A 32 19.81 3.40 -16.26
C ALA A 32 20.57 2.11 -15.93
N GLY A 33 20.18 1.00 -16.55
CA GLY A 33 20.85 -0.28 -16.39
C GLY A 33 19.89 -1.47 -16.47
N LYS A 34 20.45 -2.64 -16.77
CA LYS A 34 19.69 -3.86 -17.06
C LYS A 34 18.80 -4.34 -15.91
N TYR A 35 19.16 -4.05 -14.66
CA TYR A 35 18.42 -4.54 -13.50
C TYR A 35 17.07 -3.83 -13.31
N VAL A 36 16.93 -2.58 -13.74
CA VAL A 36 15.64 -1.88 -13.65
C VAL A 36 14.60 -2.59 -14.51
N GLU A 37 14.91 -2.83 -15.79
CA GLU A 37 14.03 -3.54 -16.72
C GLU A 37 13.79 -4.99 -16.30
N LEU A 38 14.83 -5.67 -15.83
CA LEU A 38 14.72 -7.04 -15.33
C LEU A 38 13.80 -7.12 -14.09
N PHE A 39 13.88 -6.15 -13.18
CA PHE A 39 13.03 -6.12 -11.99
C PHE A 39 11.57 -5.84 -12.37
N GLU A 40 11.31 -4.84 -13.25
CA GLU A 40 9.98 -4.57 -13.80
C GLU A 40 9.39 -5.84 -14.45
N LYS A 41 10.15 -6.51 -15.32
CA LYS A 41 9.74 -7.77 -15.97
C LYS A 41 9.44 -8.89 -14.96
N LYS A 42 10.31 -9.12 -14.00
CA LYS A 42 10.11 -10.18 -12.99
C LYS A 42 8.89 -9.91 -12.09
N ILE A 43 8.58 -8.66 -11.80
CA ILE A 43 7.36 -8.28 -11.07
C ILE A 43 6.11 -8.55 -11.93
N THR A 44 6.12 -8.25 -13.23
CA THR A 44 4.99 -8.60 -14.12
C THR A 44 4.78 -10.11 -14.18
N GLU A 45 5.84 -10.89 -14.33
CA GLU A 45 5.79 -12.36 -14.32
C GLU A 45 5.23 -12.91 -12.99
N TYR A 46 5.62 -12.32 -11.86
CA TYR A 46 5.19 -12.76 -10.54
C TYR A 46 3.73 -12.39 -10.24
N THR A 47 3.31 -11.16 -10.54
CA THR A 47 1.99 -10.66 -10.19
C THR A 47 0.92 -10.98 -11.23
N GLY A 48 1.34 -11.19 -12.49
CA GLY A 48 0.45 -11.42 -13.63
C GLY A 48 -0.12 -10.12 -14.24
N VAL A 49 0.34 -8.94 -13.81
CA VAL A 49 -0.02 -7.66 -14.40
C VAL A 49 0.75 -7.43 -15.70
N LYS A 50 0.19 -6.67 -16.64
CA LYS A 50 0.85 -6.42 -17.95
C LYS A 50 2.06 -5.49 -17.83
N TYR A 51 1.99 -4.47 -16.98
CA TYR A 51 3.00 -3.42 -16.85
C TYR A 51 3.34 -3.17 -15.39
N ALA A 52 4.63 -3.09 -15.11
CA ALA A 52 5.19 -2.68 -13.84
C ALA A 52 6.20 -1.57 -14.08
N ILE A 53 6.09 -0.45 -13.38
CA ILE A 53 6.96 0.72 -13.54
C ILE A 53 7.65 1.00 -12.22
N ALA A 54 8.97 0.85 -12.19
CA ALA A 54 9.77 1.02 -11.00
C ALA A 54 9.85 2.48 -10.55
N CYS A 55 9.68 2.69 -9.25
CA CYS A 55 9.73 4.01 -8.60
C CYS A 55 10.70 4.01 -7.42
N VAL A 56 11.13 5.21 -7.01
CA VAL A 56 12.07 5.41 -5.90
C VAL A 56 11.51 4.97 -4.54
N ASN A 57 10.21 4.94 -4.34
CA ASN A 57 9.51 4.41 -3.16
C ASN A 57 8.00 4.24 -3.42
N GLY A 58 7.30 3.56 -2.50
CA GLY A 58 5.85 3.34 -2.60
C GLY A 58 5.02 4.63 -2.55
N THR A 59 5.44 5.65 -1.79
CA THR A 59 4.75 6.95 -1.72
C THR A 59 4.77 7.65 -3.08
N SER A 60 5.89 7.60 -3.79
CA SER A 60 6.01 8.12 -5.16
C SER A 60 5.13 7.35 -6.14
N ALA A 61 5.03 6.02 -5.99
CA ALA A 61 4.12 5.19 -6.78
C ALA A 61 2.65 5.60 -6.56
N LEU A 62 2.22 5.78 -5.31
CA LEU A 62 0.88 6.26 -4.95
C LEU A 62 0.60 7.66 -5.51
N HIS A 63 1.54 8.59 -5.37
CA HIS A 63 1.39 9.96 -5.89
C HIS A 63 1.17 9.98 -7.40
N ILE A 64 2.01 9.27 -8.16
CA ILE A 64 1.86 9.17 -9.62
C ILE A 64 0.55 8.47 -9.98
N SER A 65 0.16 7.41 -9.26
CA SER A 65 -1.09 6.69 -9.51
C SER A 65 -2.33 7.57 -9.31
N LEU A 66 -2.32 8.44 -8.29
CA LEU A 66 -3.39 9.43 -8.08
C LEU A 66 -3.47 10.44 -9.23
N ILE A 67 -2.33 10.94 -9.71
CA ILE A 67 -2.29 11.84 -10.88
C ILE A 67 -2.84 11.14 -12.13
N LEU A 68 -2.44 9.88 -12.37
CA LEU A 68 -2.91 9.08 -13.50
C LEU A 68 -4.41 8.78 -13.43
N ALA A 69 -4.93 8.52 -12.23
CA ALA A 69 -6.34 8.33 -11.99
C ALA A 69 -7.18 9.62 -12.17
N GLY A 70 -6.51 10.76 -12.42
CA GLY A 70 -7.15 12.04 -12.68
C GLY A 70 -7.58 12.81 -11.44
N VAL A 71 -7.02 12.50 -10.28
CA VAL A 71 -7.24 13.26 -9.03
C VAL A 71 -6.70 14.68 -9.20
N LYS A 72 -7.53 15.66 -8.91
CA LYS A 72 -7.23 17.09 -9.06
C LYS A 72 -7.25 17.81 -7.70
N PRO A 73 -6.67 19.03 -7.62
CA PRO A 73 -6.84 19.86 -6.45
C PRO A 73 -8.31 20.03 -6.08
N ASN A 74 -8.60 19.96 -4.80
CA ASN A 74 -9.94 20.00 -4.19
C ASN A 74 -10.84 18.76 -4.41
N ASP A 75 -10.40 17.73 -5.13
CA ASP A 75 -11.10 16.46 -5.14
C ASP A 75 -11.00 15.76 -3.77
N GLU A 76 -11.81 14.75 -3.58
CA GLU A 76 -11.76 13.85 -2.42
C GLU A 76 -11.36 12.44 -2.83
N VAL A 77 -10.60 11.79 -1.93
CA VAL A 77 -10.17 10.39 -2.07
C VAL A 77 -10.57 9.63 -0.81
N LEU A 78 -11.28 8.50 -0.97
CA LEU A 78 -11.64 7.63 0.15
C LEU A 78 -10.40 6.84 0.59
N VAL A 79 -10.10 6.83 1.88
CA VAL A 79 -8.90 6.19 2.44
C VAL A 79 -9.20 5.52 3.77
N PRO A 80 -8.52 4.42 4.16
CA PRO A 80 -8.64 3.87 5.50
C PRO A 80 -8.01 4.81 6.53
N THR A 81 -8.60 4.89 7.73
CA THR A 81 -8.02 5.67 8.82
C THR A 81 -6.85 4.95 9.50
N ILE A 82 -6.85 3.59 9.48
CA ILE A 82 -5.80 2.76 10.06
C ILE A 82 -4.87 2.25 8.95
N THR A 83 -3.83 2.99 8.69
CA THR A 83 -2.76 2.66 7.75
C THR A 83 -1.54 3.53 8.04
N PHE A 84 -0.38 3.19 7.44
CA PHE A 84 0.76 4.10 7.40
C PHE A 84 0.37 5.41 6.71
N ILE A 85 1.05 6.50 7.07
CA ILE A 85 0.69 7.87 6.61
C ILE A 85 0.88 8.10 5.10
N ALA A 86 1.61 7.23 4.38
CA ALA A 86 2.01 7.46 2.99
C ALA A 86 0.84 7.67 2.01
N PRO A 87 -0.24 6.84 1.98
CA PRO A 87 -1.37 7.08 1.08
C PRO A 87 -2.07 8.41 1.36
N ILE A 88 -2.15 8.82 2.64
CA ILE A 88 -2.78 10.08 3.02
C ILE A 88 -1.94 11.29 2.55
N ASN A 89 -0.62 11.20 2.73
CA ASN A 89 0.30 12.22 2.22
C ASN A 89 0.25 12.32 0.70
N ALA A 90 0.17 11.19 -0.02
CA ALA A 90 0.08 11.17 -1.48
C ALA A 90 -1.19 11.89 -1.98
N VAL A 91 -2.34 11.72 -1.30
CA VAL A 91 -3.56 12.49 -1.57
C VAL A 91 -3.31 13.99 -1.39
N ASN A 92 -2.63 14.37 -0.31
CA ASN A 92 -2.33 15.78 -0.04
C ASN A 92 -1.34 16.38 -1.07
N TYR A 93 -0.38 15.58 -1.57
CA TYR A 93 0.53 16.04 -2.65
C TYR A 93 -0.24 16.41 -3.93
N CYS A 94 -1.37 15.77 -4.19
CA CYS A 94 -2.30 16.15 -5.27
C CYS A 94 -3.17 17.36 -4.91
N LYS A 95 -3.00 17.97 -3.73
CA LYS A 95 -3.87 19.04 -3.18
C LYS A 95 -5.34 18.60 -3.08
N ALA A 96 -5.58 17.31 -2.90
CA ALA A 96 -6.88 16.71 -2.66
C ALA A 96 -7.10 16.44 -1.16
N TYR A 97 -8.32 16.12 -0.78
CA TYR A 97 -8.72 15.84 0.60
C TYR A 97 -8.97 14.36 0.81
N SER A 98 -8.54 13.84 1.96
CA SER A 98 -8.87 12.50 2.40
C SER A 98 -10.27 12.45 3.03
N VAL A 99 -11.05 11.42 2.71
CA VAL A 99 -12.27 11.05 3.46
C VAL A 99 -11.99 9.72 4.12
N PHE A 100 -11.92 9.73 5.46
CA PHE A 100 -11.47 8.58 6.23
C PHE A 100 -12.60 7.59 6.48
N MET A 101 -12.37 6.33 6.12
CA MET A 101 -13.23 5.19 6.36
C MET A 101 -12.74 4.36 7.54
N ASP A 102 -13.68 3.69 8.22
CA ASP A 102 -13.37 2.78 9.33
C ASP A 102 -12.63 1.53 8.87
N ALA A 103 -12.15 0.75 9.81
CA ALA A 103 -11.50 -0.53 9.58
C ALA A 103 -12.45 -1.72 9.79
N ASP A 104 -12.17 -2.83 9.11
CA ASP A 104 -12.72 -4.14 9.42
C ASP A 104 -11.86 -4.87 10.49
N LYS A 105 -12.24 -6.11 10.83
CA LYS A 105 -11.49 -6.92 11.80
C LYS A 105 -10.10 -7.35 11.34
N TYR A 106 -9.80 -7.20 10.05
CA TYR A 106 -8.49 -7.52 9.44
C TYR A 106 -7.62 -6.27 9.24
N TYR A 107 -7.97 -5.14 9.86
CA TYR A 107 -7.32 -3.82 9.74
C TYR A 107 -7.49 -3.13 8.40
N ASN A 108 -8.17 -3.76 7.46
CA ASN A 108 -8.44 -3.18 6.15
C ASN A 108 -9.58 -2.16 6.23
N LEU A 109 -9.71 -1.33 5.21
CA LEU A 109 -10.87 -0.48 5.02
C LEU A 109 -12.15 -1.33 5.10
N ASP A 110 -13.11 -0.93 5.96
CA ASP A 110 -14.43 -1.59 6.05
C ASP A 110 -15.22 -1.33 4.76
N THR A 111 -15.23 -2.33 3.88
CA THR A 111 -15.86 -2.21 2.56
C THR A 111 -17.36 -2.02 2.65
N ARG A 112 -18.03 -2.61 3.66
CA ARG A 112 -19.47 -2.45 3.87
C ARG A 112 -19.82 -1.00 4.25
N LYS A 113 -19.14 -0.42 5.24
CA LYS A 113 -19.32 1.00 5.62
C LYS A 113 -18.94 1.94 4.47
N THR A 114 -17.93 1.59 3.70
CA THR A 114 -17.49 2.37 2.54
C THR A 114 -18.54 2.36 1.42
N ILE A 115 -19.11 1.22 1.11
CA ILE A 115 -20.23 1.09 0.15
C ILE A 115 -21.46 1.87 0.64
N GLU A 116 -21.78 1.76 1.93
CA GLU A 116 -22.85 2.55 2.55
C GLU A 116 -22.62 4.06 2.37
N PHE A 117 -21.41 4.55 2.64
CA PHE A 117 -21.03 5.94 2.41
C PHE A 117 -21.22 6.35 0.93
N ILE A 118 -20.67 5.55 -0.01
CA ILE A 118 -20.75 5.84 -1.44
C ILE A 118 -22.21 5.91 -1.89
N ARG A 119 -23.08 5.02 -1.43
CA ARG A 119 -24.50 4.99 -1.82
C ARG A 119 -25.31 6.10 -1.17
N ASN A 120 -25.13 6.36 0.12
CA ASN A 120 -25.99 7.21 0.91
C ASN A 120 -25.49 8.66 1.02
N GLU A 121 -24.18 8.88 1.08
CA GLU A 121 -23.58 10.19 1.30
C GLU A 121 -23.07 10.87 0.01
N THR A 122 -23.24 10.20 -1.15
CA THR A 122 -22.84 10.76 -2.44
C THR A 122 -23.99 10.80 -3.43
N LYS A 123 -23.80 11.57 -4.50
CA LYS A 123 -24.73 11.63 -5.66
C LYS A 123 -23.94 11.65 -6.97
N LEU A 124 -24.52 11.02 -8.01
CA LEU A 124 -24.04 11.16 -9.37
C LEU A 124 -24.60 12.44 -9.99
N VAL A 125 -23.72 13.19 -10.64
CA VAL A 125 -24.10 14.38 -11.42
C VAL A 125 -23.40 14.34 -12.77
N ASN A 126 -23.98 14.98 -13.78
CA ASN A 126 -23.30 15.16 -15.06
C ASN A 126 -22.13 16.14 -14.86
N ASP A 127 -20.94 15.80 -15.36
CA ASP A 127 -19.78 16.69 -15.34
C ASP A 127 -20.07 17.90 -16.24
N GLU A 128 -20.19 19.08 -15.66
CA GLU A 128 -20.34 20.29 -16.46
C GLU A 128 -18.98 20.62 -17.07
N PRO A 129 -18.90 20.91 -18.38
CA PRO A 129 -17.64 21.29 -18.99
C PRO A 129 -17.13 22.55 -18.27
N SER A 130 -15.98 22.42 -17.59
CA SER A 130 -15.27 23.61 -17.13
C SER A 130 -15.01 24.48 -18.37
N ILE A 131 -15.52 25.70 -18.39
CA ILE A 131 -15.21 26.69 -19.42
C ILE A 131 -13.71 27.00 -19.27
N ALA A 132 -12.88 26.19 -19.91
CA ALA A 132 -11.49 26.54 -20.12
C ALA A 132 -11.51 27.79 -21.02
N SER A 133 -11.05 28.92 -20.48
CA SER A 133 -10.87 30.17 -21.20
C SER A 133 -9.75 30.00 -22.24
N THR A 134 -10.03 29.28 -23.32
CA THR A 134 -9.20 29.28 -24.50
C THR A 134 -9.62 30.44 -25.36
N GLY A 135 -8.81 31.49 -25.37
CA GLY A 135 -8.98 32.68 -26.20
C GLY A 135 -8.85 32.42 -27.72
N GLN A 136 -9.52 31.39 -28.24
CA GLN A 136 -9.68 31.19 -29.68
C GLN A 136 -11.16 31.09 -30.02
N LYS A 137 -11.67 32.21 -30.55
CA LYS A 137 -12.98 32.30 -31.23
C LYS A 137 -12.95 31.43 -32.49
N ASN A 138 -14.01 30.64 -32.68
CA ASN A 138 -14.39 29.93 -33.89
C ASN A 138 -13.88 28.49 -34.10
N GLN A 139 -14.31 27.55 -33.24
CA GLN A 139 -14.62 26.21 -33.70
C GLN A 139 -15.95 25.75 -33.03
N LYS A 140 -16.98 25.44 -33.82
CA LYS A 140 -18.20 24.80 -33.37
C LYS A 140 -17.84 23.39 -32.87
N LEU A 141 -17.62 23.26 -31.55
CA LEU A 141 -17.48 21.96 -30.90
C LEU A 141 -18.79 21.18 -31.09
N LYS A 142 -18.73 20.03 -31.75
CA LYS A 142 -19.79 19.03 -31.70
C LYS A 142 -19.94 18.60 -30.23
N ILE A 143 -21.00 19.05 -29.57
CA ILE A 143 -21.39 18.59 -28.25
C ILE A 143 -21.83 17.13 -28.44
N THR A 144 -20.97 16.19 -28.14
CA THR A 144 -21.35 14.79 -27.97
C THR A 144 -22.18 14.70 -26.68
N ASN A 145 -23.44 14.23 -26.80
CA ASN A 145 -24.39 14.15 -25.68
C ASN A 145 -24.02 13.13 -24.57
N ASN A 146 -22.83 12.52 -24.62
CA ASN A 146 -22.32 11.64 -23.55
C ASN A 146 -21.50 12.48 -22.56
N ARG A 147 -22.20 13.16 -21.64
CA ARG A 147 -21.53 13.81 -20.50
C ARG A 147 -21.04 12.73 -19.53
N ALA A 148 -19.76 12.76 -19.20
CA ALA A 148 -19.22 11.91 -18.15
C ALA A 148 -19.94 12.21 -16.83
N GLN A 149 -20.30 11.16 -16.09
CA GLN A 149 -20.87 11.32 -14.75
C GLN A 149 -19.75 11.35 -13.73
N ILE A 150 -19.89 12.18 -12.69
CA ILE A 150 -18.98 12.27 -11.56
C ILE A 150 -19.73 12.07 -10.24
N THR A 151 -19.04 11.53 -9.26
CA THR A 151 -19.57 11.32 -7.90
C THR A 151 -19.22 12.52 -7.03
N ILE A 152 -20.22 13.14 -6.43
CA ILE A 152 -20.10 14.30 -5.55
C ILE A 152 -20.50 13.91 -4.12
N ASN A 153 -19.66 14.24 -3.17
CA ASN A 153 -19.94 14.13 -1.75
C ASN A 153 -21.01 15.15 -1.36
N LYS A 154 -22.13 14.72 -0.80
CA LYS A 154 -23.26 15.58 -0.43
C LYS A 154 -22.90 16.59 0.65
N LYS A 155 -22.00 16.23 1.57
CA LYS A 155 -21.59 17.07 2.71
C LYS A 155 -20.67 18.22 2.28
N THR A 156 -19.72 17.94 1.41
CA THR A 156 -18.65 18.89 1.05
C THR A 156 -18.85 19.55 -0.31
N GLY A 157 -19.69 18.97 -1.16
CA GLY A 157 -19.85 19.37 -2.55
C GLY A 157 -18.66 19.02 -3.46
N ARG A 158 -17.63 18.32 -2.94
CA ARG A 158 -16.44 17.97 -3.70
C ARG A 158 -16.65 16.68 -4.48
N LYS A 159 -15.88 16.54 -5.57
CA LYS A 159 -15.83 15.32 -6.36
C LYS A 159 -15.04 14.24 -5.62
N ILE A 160 -15.59 13.03 -5.52
CA ILE A 160 -14.86 11.84 -5.11
C ILE A 160 -14.26 11.21 -6.37
N SER A 161 -12.96 11.33 -6.54
CA SER A 161 -12.25 10.88 -7.75
C SER A 161 -11.70 9.46 -7.63
N ALA A 162 -11.27 9.07 -6.42
CA ALA A 162 -10.62 7.79 -6.21
C ALA A 162 -10.87 7.22 -4.80
N ILE A 163 -10.54 5.95 -4.65
CA ILE A 163 -10.43 5.24 -3.37
C ILE A 163 -9.09 4.54 -3.34
N ILE A 164 -8.43 4.53 -2.15
CA ILE A 164 -7.20 3.78 -1.90
C ILE A 164 -7.49 2.67 -0.89
N PRO A 165 -7.92 1.48 -1.29
CA PRO A 165 -7.89 0.31 -0.42
C PRO A 165 -6.44 -0.06 -0.13
N VAL A 166 -6.08 -0.16 1.17
CA VAL A 166 -4.76 -0.57 1.64
C VAL A 166 -4.85 -1.99 2.14
N HIS A 167 -3.98 -2.89 1.64
CA HIS A 167 -3.90 -4.28 2.08
C HIS A 167 -3.01 -4.38 3.33
N VAL A 168 -3.58 -3.93 4.47
CA VAL A 168 -2.85 -3.74 5.73
C VAL A 168 -2.30 -5.06 6.25
N PHE A 169 -1.03 -5.08 6.66
CA PHE A 169 -0.31 -6.26 7.17
C PHE A 169 -0.28 -7.46 6.21
N GLY A 170 -0.53 -7.21 4.93
CA GLY A 170 -0.64 -8.25 3.92
C GLY A 170 -2.04 -8.87 3.81
N ASN A 171 -3.02 -8.41 4.59
CA ASN A 171 -4.41 -8.85 4.48
C ASN A 171 -5.05 -8.25 3.22
N ALA A 172 -5.60 -9.09 2.35
CA ALA A 172 -6.34 -8.61 1.19
C ALA A 172 -7.61 -7.87 1.61
N VAL A 173 -7.88 -6.70 1.05
CA VAL A 173 -9.19 -6.03 1.14
C VAL A 173 -10.20 -6.84 0.32
N TRP A 174 -11.42 -7.07 0.81
CA TRP A 174 -12.48 -7.69 0.02
C TRP A 174 -13.02 -6.70 -1.02
N LEU A 175 -12.71 -6.90 -2.30
CA LEU A 175 -12.97 -5.92 -3.35
C LEU A 175 -14.21 -6.23 -4.21
N ASP A 176 -14.81 -7.41 -4.14
CA ASP A 176 -15.85 -7.84 -5.08
C ASP A 176 -16.99 -6.81 -5.23
N GLU A 177 -17.69 -6.50 -4.15
CA GLU A 177 -18.81 -5.55 -4.19
C GLU A 177 -18.32 -4.09 -4.27
N LEU A 178 -17.19 -3.78 -3.64
CA LEU A 178 -16.61 -2.43 -3.68
C LEU A 178 -16.20 -2.04 -5.09
N TYR A 179 -15.63 -2.98 -5.85
CA TYR A 179 -15.24 -2.78 -7.24
C TYR A 179 -16.45 -2.38 -8.12
N GLU A 180 -17.55 -3.12 -8.01
CA GLU A 180 -18.76 -2.83 -8.81
C GLU A 180 -19.36 -1.46 -8.44
N VAL A 181 -19.45 -1.15 -7.15
CA VAL A 181 -19.95 0.16 -6.70
C VAL A 181 -19.04 1.31 -7.15
N CYS A 182 -17.74 1.15 -7.09
CA CYS A 182 -16.79 2.16 -7.58
C CYS A 182 -16.93 2.37 -9.09
N LYS A 183 -17.10 1.29 -9.85
CA LYS A 183 -17.34 1.34 -11.30
C LYS A 183 -18.66 2.05 -11.63
N GLU A 184 -19.75 1.72 -10.94
CA GLU A 184 -21.06 2.40 -11.09
C GLU A 184 -20.98 3.90 -10.81
N ARG A 185 -20.09 4.30 -9.90
CA ARG A 185 -19.93 5.67 -9.42
C ARG A 185 -18.77 6.43 -10.05
N ASN A 186 -18.08 5.84 -11.03
CA ASN A 186 -16.88 6.42 -11.67
C ASN A 186 -15.79 6.84 -10.66
N ILE A 187 -15.61 6.06 -9.58
CA ILE A 187 -14.55 6.22 -8.58
C ILE A 187 -13.42 5.29 -8.96
N LYS A 188 -12.21 5.82 -9.15
CA LYS A 188 -11.02 5.03 -9.51
C LYS A 188 -10.47 4.28 -8.31
N ILE A 189 -10.10 3.00 -8.49
CA ILE A 189 -9.49 2.19 -7.44
C ILE A 189 -7.97 2.18 -7.63
N ILE A 190 -7.24 2.63 -6.62
CA ILE A 190 -5.79 2.59 -6.55
C ILE A 190 -5.43 1.70 -5.36
N GLU A 191 -4.99 0.47 -5.60
CA GLU A 191 -4.64 -0.45 -4.52
C GLU A 191 -3.27 -0.08 -3.92
N ASP A 192 -3.23 0.19 -2.63
CA ASP A 192 -1.97 0.22 -1.90
C ASP A 192 -1.61 -1.20 -1.44
N ALA A 193 -0.81 -1.87 -2.25
CA ALA A 193 -0.29 -3.22 -2.02
C ALA A 193 1.15 -3.19 -1.44
N SER A 194 1.56 -2.06 -0.85
CA SER A 194 2.90 -1.85 -0.26
C SER A 194 3.27 -2.88 0.80
N GLU A 195 2.31 -3.59 1.34
CA GLU A 195 2.47 -4.57 2.43
C GLU A 195 2.11 -5.99 2.02
N SER A 196 1.63 -6.18 0.78
CA SER A 196 0.94 -7.41 0.40
C SER A 196 1.54 -8.15 -0.79
N ILE A 197 2.79 -7.85 -1.19
CA ILE A 197 3.45 -8.70 -2.20
C ILE A 197 3.44 -10.16 -1.74
N GLY A 198 2.97 -11.06 -2.61
CA GLY A 198 2.78 -12.48 -2.30
C GLY A 198 1.37 -12.85 -1.83
N THR A 199 0.53 -11.88 -1.49
CA THR A 199 -0.88 -12.12 -1.14
C THR A 199 -1.72 -12.28 -2.40
N ARG A 200 -2.55 -13.36 -2.44
CA ARG A 200 -3.46 -13.65 -3.56
C ARG A 200 -4.85 -13.98 -3.04
N TYR A 201 -5.86 -13.59 -3.81
CA TYR A 201 -7.24 -14.02 -3.53
C TYR A 201 -7.39 -15.51 -3.87
N VAL A 202 -8.15 -16.23 -3.03
CA VAL A 202 -8.49 -17.65 -3.26
C VAL A 202 -10.00 -17.86 -3.36
N LYS A 203 -10.79 -16.80 -3.17
CA LYS A 203 -12.26 -16.79 -3.31
C LYS A 203 -12.73 -15.50 -3.96
N GLY A 204 -13.98 -15.48 -4.39
CA GLY A 204 -14.63 -14.32 -5.00
C GLY A 204 -14.30 -14.16 -6.48
N ASN A 205 -14.73 -13.04 -7.06
CA ASN A 205 -14.58 -12.73 -8.48
C ASN A 205 -13.10 -12.58 -8.89
N PHE A 206 -12.25 -12.25 -7.95
CA PHE A 206 -10.82 -12.02 -8.16
C PHE A 206 -9.95 -13.22 -7.72
N SER A 207 -10.54 -14.40 -7.56
CA SER A 207 -9.79 -15.63 -7.23
C SER A 207 -8.58 -15.79 -8.17
N THR A 208 -7.42 -16.18 -7.61
CA THR A 208 -6.10 -16.29 -8.25
C THR A 208 -5.37 -14.96 -8.50
N LYS A 209 -6.05 -13.81 -8.44
CA LYS A 209 -5.40 -12.52 -8.65
C LYS A 209 -4.52 -12.13 -7.46
N HIS A 210 -3.40 -11.49 -7.75
CA HIS A 210 -2.53 -10.87 -6.75
C HIS A 210 -3.14 -9.53 -6.28
N THR A 211 -3.00 -9.19 -5.00
CA THR A 211 -3.34 -7.85 -4.51
C THR A 211 -2.53 -6.79 -5.26
N GLY A 212 -3.15 -5.64 -5.56
CA GLY A 212 -2.54 -4.60 -6.38
C GLY A 212 -2.73 -4.80 -7.89
N THR A 213 -3.54 -5.79 -8.33
CA THR A 213 -3.78 -6.05 -9.76
C THR A 213 -5.26 -6.01 -10.16
N ILE A 214 -6.12 -5.49 -9.30
CA ILE A 214 -7.58 -5.46 -9.50
C ILE A 214 -8.05 -4.06 -9.87
N GLY A 215 -7.58 -3.03 -9.17
CA GLY A 215 -7.88 -1.65 -9.49
C GLY A 215 -7.25 -1.19 -10.81
N GLU A 216 -7.50 0.05 -11.20
CA GLU A 216 -6.86 0.65 -12.37
C GLU A 216 -5.33 0.73 -12.20
N LEU A 217 -4.87 0.91 -10.96
CA LEU A 217 -3.47 1.02 -10.59
C LEU A 217 -3.23 0.32 -9.25
N GLY A 218 -2.09 -0.33 -9.12
CA GLY A 218 -1.60 -0.87 -7.86
C GLY A 218 -0.23 -0.31 -7.52
N CYS A 219 0.10 -0.26 -6.23
CA CYS A 219 1.37 0.26 -5.76
C CYS A 219 2.05 -0.73 -4.83
N LEU A 220 3.31 -1.07 -5.11
CA LEU A 220 4.16 -1.88 -4.24
C LEU A 220 5.20 -0.99 -3.55
N SER A 221 5.72 -1.46 -2.42
CA SER A 221 6.84 -0.85 -1.72
C SER A 221 7.90 -1.90 -1.39
N PHE A 222 9.16 -1.50 -1.57
CA PHE A 222 10.33 -2.32 -1.25
C PHE A 222 11.22 -1.62 -0.21
N ASN A 223 10.59 -0.93 0.74
CA ASN A 223 11.29 -0.31 1.87
C ASN A 223 11.98 -1.37 2.74
N GLY A 224 12.96 -0.96 3.56
CA GLY A 224 13.83 -1.85 4.34
C GLY A 224 13.13 -2.87 5.24
N ASN A 225 11.92 -2.57 5.69
CA ASN A 225 11.13 -3.46 6.57
C ASN A 225 10.09 -4.33 5.84
N LYS A 226 9.99 -4.27 4.51
CA LYS A 226 9.05 -5.09 3.73
C LYS A 226 9.55 -6.53 3.60
N ILE A 227 8.70 -7.44 3.11
CA ILE A 227 9.07 -8.86 2.94
C ILE A 227 10.29 -9.04 2.05
N ILE A 228 10.34 -8.28 0.97
CA ILE A 228 11.52 -8.09 0.12
C ILE A 228 11.85 -6.60 0.05
N THR A 229 13.12 -6.28 -0.06
CA THR A 229 13.59 -4.90 0.01
C THR A 229 14.56 -4.54 -1.12
N THR A 230 14.56 -3.26 -1.47
CA THR A 230 15.60 -2.60 -2.26
C THR A 230 16.31 -1.50 -1.47
N GLY A 231 16.18 -1.54 -0.11
CA GLY A 231 16.59 -0.44 0.78
C GLY A 231 15.57 0.70 0.80
N GLY A 232 15.13 1.12 -0.32
CA GLY A 232 13.98 1.97 -0.65
C GLY A 232 13.59 1.68 -2.09
N GLY A 233 12.33 1.72 -2.43
CA GLY A 233 11.83 1.39 -3.76
C GLY A 233 10.32 1.22 -3.77
N GLY A 234 9.73 1.33 -4.93
CA GLY A 234 8.32 1.11 -5.19
C GLY A 234 8.08 0.65 -6.61
N MET A 235 6.84 0.29 -6.90
CA MET A 235 6.42 -0.12 -8.24
C MET A 235 4.97 0.29 -8.47
N ILE A 236 4.66 0.81 -9.65
CA ILE A 236 3.30 1.00 -10.12
C ILE A 236 2.93 -0.20 -10.98
N LEU A 237 1.76 -0.78 -10.73
CA LEU A 237 1.21 -1.93 -11.47
C LEU A 237 -0.02 -1.47 -12.24
N THR A 238 -0.17 -1.89 -13.50
CA THR A 238 -1.38 -1.63 -14.29
C THR A 238 -1.48 -2.55 -15.50
N ASP A 239 -2.71 -2.84 -15.94
CA ASP A 239 -2.98 -3.52 -17.21
C ASP A 239 -3.22 -2.54 -18.37
N ASN A 240 -3.26 -1.24 -18.08
CA ASN A 240 -3.50 -0.18 -19.04
C ASN A 240 -2.17 0.39 -19.59
N GLU A 241 -1.98 0.24 -20.90
CA GLU A 241 -0.76 0.68 -21.60
C GLU A 241 -0.55 2.20 -21.53
N GLU A 242 -1.63 2.99 -21.61
CA GLU A 242 -1.54 4.46 -21.54
C GLU A 242 -1.10 4.91 -20.15
N TYR A 243 -1.64 4.29 -19.10
CA TYR A 243 -1.17 4.54 -17.73
C TYR A 243 0.31 4.17 -17.56
N ALA A 244 0.74 3.03 -18.11
CA ALA A 244 2.13 2.60 -18.03
C ALA A 244 3.08 3.58 -18.73
N LYS A 245 2.77 3.98 -19.96
CA LYS A 245 3.53 4.98 -20.70
C LYS A 245 3.59 6.32 -19.96
N ARG A 246 2.44 6.78 -19.47
CA ARG A 246 2.36 8.05 -18.76
C ARG A 246 3.06 7.99 -17.39
N ALA A 247 2.98 6.87 -16.66
CA ALA A 247 3.74 6.65 -15.44
C ALA A 247 5.25 6.76 -15.68
N LYS A 248 5.75 6.07 -16.71
CA LYS A 248 7.17 6.12 -17.10
C LYS A 248 7.60 7.55 -17.43
N TYR A 249 6.82 8.25 -18.25
CA TYR A 249 7.07 9.65 -18.60
C TYR A 249 7.13 10.56 -17.37
N LEU A 250 6.14 10.48 -16.48
CA LEU A 250 6.09 11.33 -15.29
C LEU A 250 7.21 11.02 -14.30
N THR A 251 7.53 9.74 -14.06
CA THR A 251 8.58 9.33 -13.11
C THR A 251 9.99 9.64 -13.62
N THR A 252 10.14 9.88 -14.93
CA THR A 252 11.42 10.24 -15.58
C THR A 252 11.50 11.72 -15.97
N GLN A 253 10.85 12.59 -15.16
CA GLN A 253 10.92 14.05 -15.32
C GLN A 253 10.16 14.61 -16.54
N ALA A 254 9.22 13.87 -17.14
CA ALA A 254 8.43 14.28 -18.31
C ALA A 254 9.31 14.78 -19.48
N LYS A 255 10.31 13.96 -19.84
CA LYS A 255 11.26 14.28 -20.89
C LYS A 255 10.72 13.86 -22.25
N ASP A 256 10.52 14.81 -23.16
CA ASP A 256 10.00 14.60 -24.52
C ASP A 256 11.14 14.40 -25.54
N ASP A 257 12.28 15.06 -25.37
CA ASP A 257 13.49 14.86 -26.16
C ASP A 257 14.68 14.59 -25.22
N GLU A 258 15.20 13.38 -25.28
CA GLU A 258 16.29 12.97 -24.40
C GLU A 258 17.65 13.60 -24.77
N VAL A 259 17.83 13.98 -26.05
CA VAL A 259 19.07 14.56 -26.56
C VAL A 259 19.12 16.06 -26.27
N ARG A 260 18.01 16.76 -26.48
CA ARG A 260 17.91 18.21 -26.31
C ARG A 260 17.37 18.65 -24.97
N TYR A 261 16.97 17.68 -24.09
CA TYR A 261 16.38 17.94 -22.77
C TYR A 261 15.12 18.82 -22.84
N ILE A 262 14.24 18.56 -23.85
CA ILE A 262 12.97 19.28 -23.96
C ILE A 262 11.93 18.62 -23.05
N HIS A 263 11.20 19.44 -22.30
CA HIS A 263 10.15 19.03 -21.38
C HIS A 263 8.87 19.84 -21.66
N ASN A 264 7.81 19.20 -22.15
CA ASN A 264 6.51 19.84 -22.40
C ASN A 264 5.53 19.69 -21.21
N GLY A 265 5.94 19.02 -20.16
CA GLY A 265 5.15 18.79 -18.96
C GLY A 265 5.98 18.82 -17.69
N ILE A 266 5.28 18.91 -16.55
CA ILE A 266 5.93 18.75 -15.24
C ILE A 266 6.00 17.27 -14.91
N GLY A 267 7.20 16.78 -14.65
CA GLY A 267 7.46 15.42 -14.21
C GLY A 267 8.26 15.39 -12.92
N TYR A 268 8.58 14.19 -12.47
CA TYR A 268 9.18 13.92 -11.16
C TYR A 268 10.45 13.09 -11.32
N ASN A 269 11.44 13.32 -10.49
CA ASN A 269 12.62 12.44 -10.42
C ASN A 269 12.34 11.28 -9.45
N TYR A 270 11.48 10.35 -9.87
CA TYR A 270 11.00 9.24 -9.08
C TYR A 270 11.50 7.87 -9.58
N ARG A 271 12.61 7.85 -10.27
CA ARG A 271 13.21 6.63 -10.83
C ARG A 271 13.87 5.78 -9.75
N LEU A 272 13.74 4.46 -9.89
CA LEU A 272 14.54 3.50 -9.14
C LEU A 272 15.96 3.44 -9.72
N THR A 273 16.97 3.29 -8.87
CA THR A 273 18.35 3.13 -9.33
C THR A 273 18.63 1.66 -9.70
N ASN A 274 19.65 1.44 -10.56
CA ASN A 274 20.06 0.10 -10.99
C ASN A 274 20.56 -0.76 -9.82
N ILE A 275 21.28 -0.16 -8.87
CA ILE A 275 21.71 -0.84 -7.64
C ILE A 275 20.52 -1.32 -6.81
N GLN A 276 19.51 -0.46 -6.63
CA GLN A 276 18.29 -0.85 -5.91
C GLN A 276 17.54 -1.95 -6.66
N ALA A 277 17.43 -1.84 -7.97
CA ALA A 277 16.78 -2.85 -8.79
C ALA A 277 17.52 -4.21 -8.75
N ALA A 278 18.86 -4.19 -8.76
CA ALA A 278 19.68 -5.38 -8.60
C ALA A 278 19.42 -6.10 -7.28
N LEU A 279 19.34 -5.33 -6.19
CA LEU A 279 18.94 -5.86 -4.88
C LEU A 279 17.52 -6.46 -4.95
N GLY A 280 16.57 -5.76 -5.60
CA GLY A 280 15.18 -6.21 -5.76
C GLY A 280 15.05 -7.51 -6.53
N VAL A 281 15.82 -7.70 -7.60
CA VAL A 281 15.88 -8.95 -8.38
C VAL A 281 16.32 -10.12 -7.49
N ALA A 282 17.41 -9.95 -6.74
CA ALA A 282 17.92 -10.98 -5.84
C ALA A 282 16.91 -11.32 -4.71
N GLN A 283 16.28 -10.31 -4.13
CA GLN A 283 15.26 -10.49 -3.09
C GLN A 283 14.01 -11.20 -3.63
N LEU A 284 13.58 -10.89 -4.85
CA LEU A 284 12.42 -11.55 -5.47
C LEU A 284 12.68 -13.05 -5.71
N GLU A 285 13.90 -13.45 -5.99
CA GLU A 285 14.31 -14.86 -6.09
C GLU A 285 14.07 -15.64 -4.79
N GLN A 286 14.12 -14.97 -3.65
CA GLN A 286 13.91 -15.54 -2.32
C GLN A 286 12.45 -15.45 -1.83
N LEU A 287 11.58 -14.70 -2.50
CA LEU A 287 10.25 -14.37 -1.99
C LEU A 287 9.45 -15.62 -1.60
N ALA A 288 9.42 -16.64 -2.45
CA ALA A 288 8.68 -17.89 -2.17
C ALA A 288 9.14 -18.58 -0.88
N ASN A 289 10.44 -18.56 -0.60
CA ASN A 289 11.02 -19.09 0.63
C ASN A 289 10.63 -18.22 1.84
N TYR A 290 10.71 -16.89 1.70
CA TYR A 290 10.33 -15.96 2.77
C TYR A 290 8.86 -16.11 3.15
N LEU A 291 7.95 -16.24 2.19
CA LEU A 291 6.52 -16.47 2.44
C LEU A 291 6.26 -17.76 3.24
N LYS A 292 6.96 -18.86 2.90
CA LYS A 292 6.88 -20.12 3.67
C LYS A 292 7.34 -19.93 5.12
N ILE A 293 8.46 -19.24 5.32
CA ILE A 293 8.99 -18.96 6.67
C ILE A 293 8.03 -18.08 7.44
N LYS A 294 7.52 -17.00 6.84
CA LYS A 294 6.57 -16.09 7.46
C LYS A 294 5.31 -16.82 7.94
N LYS A 295 4.73 -17.67 7.08
CA LYS A 295 3.57 -18.49 7.45
C LYS A 295 3.87 -19.42 8.62
N LYS A 296 4.99 -20.14 8.58
CA LYS A 296 5.43 -21.03 9.65
C LYS A 296 5.62 -20.28 10.98
N ASN A 297 6.23 -19.10 10.93
CA ASN A 297 6.43 -18.27 12.11
C ASN A 297 5.10 -17.78 12.70
N TYR A 298 4.15 -17.35 11.83
CA TYR A 298 2.81 -16.96 12.25
C TYR A 298 2.07 -18.12 12.94
N GLU A 299 2.08 -19.31 12.34
CA GLU A 299 1.45 -20.52 12.90
C GLU A 299 2.07 -20.91 14.25
N PHE A 300 3.40 -20.78 14.37
CA PHE A 300 4.09 -21.02 15.62
C PHE A 300 3.65 -20.03 16.73
N TYR A 301 3.62 -18.75 16.44
CA TYR A 301 3.14 -17.74 17.38
C TYR A 301 1.67 -17.99 17.75
N LYS A 302 0.81 -18.20 16.77
CA LYS A 302 -0.62 -18.43 17.00
C LYS A 302 -0.85 -19.60 17.94
N LYS A 303 -0.19 -20.72 17.71
CA LYS A 303 -0.29 -21.91 18.57
C LYS A 303 0.07 -21.65 20.02
N ASN A 304 1.06 -20.80 20.30
CA ASN A 304 1.56 -20.56 21.66
C ASN A 304 0.83 -19.38 22.32
N ILE A 305 0.51 -18.33 21.57
CA ILE A 305 -0.11 -17.10 22.12
C ILE A 305 -1.60 -17.31 22.40
N ASP A 306 -2.34 -18.00 21.52
CA ASP A 306 -3.78 -18.21 21.70
C ASP A 306 -4.10 -19.08 22.93
N GLN A 307 -3.11 -19.69 23.59
CA GLN A 307 -3.25 -20.39 24.86
C GLN A 307 -3.14 -19.46 26.08
N ILE A 308 -2.71 -18.22 25.90
CA ILE A 308 -2.55 -17.24 26.98
C ILE A 308 -3.86 -16.45 27.11
N PRO A 309 -4.56 -16.53 28.24
CA PRO A 309 -5.84 -15.82 28.42
C PRO A 309 -5.68 -14.31 28.17
N GLY A 310 -6.53 -13.76 27.30
CA GLY A 310 -6.55 -12.35 26.96
C GLY A 310 -5.54 -11.92 25.87
N LEU A 311 -4.77 -12.86 25.31
CA LEU A 311 -3.91 -12.63 24.16
C LEU A 311 -4.36 -13.49 22.99
N HIS A 312 -4.35 -12.92 21.79
CA HIS A 312 -4.51 -13.68 20.55
C HIS A 312 -3.81 -12.98 19.37
N LEU A 313 -3.36 -13.76 18.43
CA LEU A 313 -2.83 -13.22 17.18
C LEU A 313 -4.01 -12.91 16.25
N SER A 314 -3.97 -11.72 15.62
CA SER A 314 -5.03 -11.33 14.70
C SER A 314 -5.21 -12.35 13.58
N GLU A 315 -6.47 -12.59 13.22
CA GLU A 315 -6.83 -13.49 12.13
C GLU A 315 -6.42 -12.88 10.78
N VAL A 316 -6.21 -13.75 9.81
CA VAL A 316 -6.06 -13.38 8.39
C VAL A 316 -7.33 -13.76 7.62
N PRO A 317 -7.69 -13.04 6.55
CA PRO A 317 -8.91 -13.31 5.81
C PRO A 317 -8.85 -14.67 5.09
N GLY A 318 -9.83 -15.55 5.34
CA GLY A 318 -9.90 -16.89 4.74
C GLY A 318 -10.27 -16.90 3.24
N TYR A 319 -10.42 -15.74 2.63
CA TYR A 319 -10.63 -15.56 1.20
C TYR A 319 -9.35 -15.19 0.43
N ALA A 320 -8.21 -15.08 1.15
CA ALA A 320 -6.92 -14.80 0.55
C ALA A 320 -5.81 -15.67 1.18
N GLU A 321 -4.81 -16.01 0.38
CA GLU A 321 -3.54 -16.52 0.84
C GLU A 321 -2.66 -15.33 1.24
N ASN A 322 -2.45 -15.15 2.55
CA ASN A 322 -1.78 -13.98 3.12
C ASN A 322 -0.26 -14.15 3.10
N ASN A 323 0.47 -13.05 2.99
CA ASN A 323 1.93 -13.02 3.04
C ASN A 323 2.52 -12.91 4.46
N TYR A 324 1.67 -12.66 5.47
CA TYR A 324 2.06 -12.54 6.89
C TYR A 324 3.17 -11.50 7.14
N TRP A 325 3.09 -10.33 6.49
CA TRP A 325 4.13 -9.30 6.63
C TRP A 325 4.35 -8.87 8.07
N MET A 326 3.27 -8.67 8.85
CA MET A 326 3.31 -8.33 10.28
C MET A 326 2.52 -9.35 11.10
N TYR A 327 2.92 -9.52 12.37
CA TYR A 327 2.19 -10.32 13.33
C TYR A 327 1.58 -9.38 14.36
N ALA A 328 0.27 -9.15 14.26
CA ALA A 328 -0.47 -8.24 15.11
C ALA A 328 -1.04 -9.00 16.32
N LEU A 329 -0.44 -8.80 17.48
CA LEU A 329 -0.92 -9.29 18.76
C LEU A 329 -2.06 -8.40 19.25
N GLN A 330 -3.19 -8.96 19.58
CA GLN A 330 -4.33 -8.29 20.20
C GLN A 330 -4.39 -8.63 21.70
N ILE A 331 -4.63 -7.60 22.51
CA ILE A 331 -4.58 -7.68 23.97
C ILE A 331 -5.96 -7.30 24.51
N ASP A 332 -6.59 -8.21 25.25
CA ASP A 332 -7.73 -7.89 26.11
C ASP A 332 -7.21 -7.56 27.50
N LYS A 333 -7.10 -6.28 27.81
CA LYS A 333 -6.58 -5.79 29.09
C LYS A 333 -7.37 -6.25 30.32
N ASN A 334 -8.66 -6.58 30.13
CA ASN A 334 -9.52 -7.02 31.23
C ASN A 334 -9.16 -8.45 31.68
N ILE A 335 -8.69 -9.28 30.73
CA ILE A 335 -8.30 -10.66 30.96
C ILE A 335 -6.80 -10.77 31.23
N TYR A 336 -5.96 -10.20 30.36
CA TYR A 336 -4.50 -10.28 30.44
C TYR A 336 -3.90 -9.41 31.55
N LYS A 337 -4.66 -8.41 32.04
CA LYS A 337 -4.29 -7.50 33.14
C LYS A 337 -3.12 -6.53 32.87
N LYS A 338 -2.58 -6.51 31.67
CA LYS A 338 -1.69 -5.47 31.16
C LYS A 338 -2.30 -4.87 29.92
N ASP A 339 -2.18 -3.56 29.77
CA ASP A 339 -2.55 -2.92 28.53
C ASP A 339 -1.41 -3.00 27.49
N ARG A 340 -1.67 -2.47 26.33
CA ARG A 340 -0.71 -2.45 25.21
C ARG A 340 0.59 -1.71 25.54
N GLU A 341 0.49 -0.57 26.24
CA GLU A 341 1.65 0.29 26.57
C GLU A 341 2.53 -0.37 27.63
N GLU A 342 1.92 -0.99 28.64
CA GLU A 342 2.61 -1.75 29.68
C GLU A 342 3.35 -2.94 29.07
N LEU A 343 2.68 -3.70 28.18
CA LEU A 343 3.30 -4.84 27.51
C LEU A 343 4.43 -4.41 26.57
N MET A 344 4.23 -3.32 25.81
CA MET A 344 5.27 -2.74 24.94
C MET A 344 6.51 -2.32 25.74
N SER A 345 6.31 -1.67 26.89
CA SER A 345 7.37 -1.26 27.79
C SER A 345 8.13 -2.47 28.36
N TYR A 346 7.40 -3.54 28.71
CA TYR A 346 8.01 -4.76 29.19
C TYR A 346 8.83 -5.46 28.11
N PHE A 347 8.31 -5.60 26.88
CA PHE A 347 9.10 -6.08 25.74
C PHE A 347 10.40 -5.28 25.55
N SER A 348 10.31 -3.96 25.61
CA SER A 348 11.47 -3.07 25.47
C SER A 348 12.53 -3.33 26.56
N SER A 349 12.13 -3.55 27.83
CA SER A 349 13.02 -3.88 28.94
C SER A 349 13.75 -5.22 28.72
N GLN A 350 13.11 -6.15 27.99
CA GLN A 350 13.69 -7.44 27.61
C GLN A 350 14.44 -7.41 26.27
N LYS A 351 14.72 -6.21 25.75
CA LYS A 351 15.41 -5.98 24.46
C LYS A 351 14.70 -6.62 23.26
N VAL A 352 13.38 -6.62 23.25
CA VAL A 352 12.55 -7.07 22.15
C VAL A 352 11.80 -5.86 21.60
N GLN A 353 12.01 -5.55 20.31
CA GLN A 353 11.32 -4.44 19.66
C GLN A 353 9.90 -4.81 19.29
N THR A 354 8.95 -3.97 19.68
CA THR A 354 7.56 -4.02 19.28
C THR A 354 7.10 -2.64 18.84
N ARG A 355 5.98 -2.54 18.15
CA ARG A 355 5.36 -1.27 17.78
C ARG A 355 3.84 -1.39 17.89
N PRO A 356 3.14 -0.37 18.39
CA PRO A 356 1.69 -0.33 18.29
C PRO A 356 1.29 -0.29 16.81
N VAL A 357 0.04 -0.64 16.50
CA VAL A 357 -0.52 -0.29 15.19
C VAL A 357 -0.48 1.24 15.02
N TRP A 358 -0.47 1.71 13.79
CA TRP A 358 -0.36 3.16 13.51
C TRP A 358 -1.46 3.97 14.18
N TYR A 359 -1.07 5.13 14.69
CA TYR A 359 -2.03 6.12 15.16
C TYR A 359 -2.99 6.51 14.03
N LEU A 360 -4.28 6.62 14.33
CA LEU A 360 -5.31 6.81 13.30
C LEU A 360 -5.11 8.13 12.56
N ASN A 361 -5.15 8.06 11.24
CA ASN A 361 -4.80 9.19 10.39
C ASN A 361 -5.75 10.38 10.53
N HIS A 362 -7.07 10.15 10.77
CA HIS A 362 -8.04 11.23 11.01
C HIS A 362 -7.80 12.00 12.31
N LEU A 363 -7.02 11.43 13.24
CA LEU A 363 -6.62 12.09 14.50
C LEU A 363 -5.28 12.83 14.38
N GLN A 364 -4.53 12.62 13.30
CA GLN A 364 -3.27 13.31 13.04
C GLN A 364 -3.50 14.80 12.81
N LYS A 365 -2.68 15.65 13.42
CA LYS A 365 -2.81 17.12 13.37
C LYS A 365 -3.05 17.69 11.95
N PRO A 366 -2.36 17.22 10.88
CA PRO A 366 -2.58 17.77 9.53
C PRO A 366 -3.95 17.41 8.93
N TYR A 367 -4.64 16.39 9.45
CA TYR A 367 -5.82 15.77 8.82
C TYR A 367 -7.07 15.77 9.70
N LYS A 368 -7.02 16.36 10.89
CA LYS A 368 -8.13 16.41 11.86
C LYS A 368 -9.40 17.09 11.33
N ASP A 369 -9.27 17.98 10.35
CA ASP A 369 -10.38 18.70 9.73
C ASP A 369 -10.94 17.99 8.48
N CYS A 370 -10.35 16.84 8.09
CA CYS A 370 -10.86 16.00 7.02
C CYS A 370 -12.10 15.22 7.47
N GLN A 371 -13.00 14.95 6.53
CA GLN A 371 -14.18 14.14 6.81
C GLN A 371 -13.80 12.73 7.20
N ASN A 372 -14.50 12.17 8.19
CA ASN A 372 -14.45 10.75 8.53
C ASN A 372 -15.87 10.17 8.59
N TYR A 373 -15.99 8.84 8.47
CA TYR A 373 -17.28 8.17 8.44
C TYR A 373 -17.30 6.94 9.35
N LYS A 374 -18.13 7.00 10.41
CA LYS A 374 -18.45 5.91 11.34
C LYS A 374 -17.21 5.15 11.86
N ILE A 375 -16.19 5.90 12.34
CA ILE A 375 -14.95 5.33 12.87
C ILE A 375 -15.20 4.72 14.25
N GLU A 376 -15.21 3.39 14.34
CA GLU A 376 -15.48 2.63 15.55
C GLU A 376 -14.46 1.51 15.73
N LYS A 377 -14.37 0.59 14.74
CA LYS A 377 -13.47 -0.57 14.79
C LYS A 377 -12.01 -0.17 14.79
N ALA A 378 -11.64 0.85 14.05
CA ALA A 378 -10.28 1.36 14.04
C ALA A 378 -9.83 1.87 15.42
N LEU A 379 -10.72 2.51 16.20
CA LEU A 379 -10.44 2.93 17.58
C LEU A 379 -10.18 1.73 18.50
N GLU A 380 -11.04 0.71 18.43
CA GLU A 380 -10.85 -0.54 19.17
C GLU A 380 -9.50 -1.21 18.83
N LEU A 381 -9.17 -1.30 17.53
CA LEU A 381 -7.92 -1.90 17.09
C LEU A 381 -6.70 -1.08 17.51
N LEU A 382 -6.78 0.25 17.51
CA LEU A 382 -5.72 1.13 17.99
C LEU A 382 -5.37 0.84 19.44
N GLU A 383 -6.36 0.65 20.30
CA GLU A 383 -6.14 0.45 21.74
C GLU A 383 -5.48 -0.88 22.07
N LYS A 384 -5.79 -1.94 21.34
CA LYS A 384 -5.43 -3.30 21.71
C LYS A 384 -4.30 -3.94 20.90
N THR A 385 -3.81 -3.31 19.81
CA THR A 385 -2.90 -3.99 18.87
C THR A 385 -1.45 -3.60 19.08
N LEU A 386 -0.60 -4.63 19.20
CA LEU A 386 0.86 -4.54 19.27
C LEU A 386 1.51 -5.45 18.22
N ASN A 387 2.30 -4.90 17.32
CA ASN A 387 3.09 -5.70 16.38
C ASN A 387 4.32 -6.28 17.08
N ILE A 388 4.51 -7.60 16.95
CA ILE A 388 5.61 -8.36 17.54
C ILE A 388 6.62 -8.78 16.46
N PRO A 389 7.87 -9.19 16.84
CA PRO A 389 8.93 -9.52 15.89
C PRO A 389 8.48 -10.50 14.80
N CYS A 390 8.80 -10.14 13.55
CA CYS A 390 8.27 -10.84 12.38
C CYS A 390 9.31 -11.11 11.27
N SER A 391 10.60 -10.94 11.54
CA SER A 391 11.68 -11.20 10.58
C SER A 391 11.72 -12.68 10.16
N VAL A 392 12.16 -12.95 8.93
CA VAL A 392 12.32 -14.34 8.43
C VAL A 392 13.50 -15.05 9.07
N ASN A 393 14.45 -14.32 9.63
CA ASN A 393 15.67 -14.83 10.27
C ASN A 393 15.54 -15.02 11.79
N LEU A 394 14.34 -14.99 12.35
CA LEU A 394 14.11 -15.29 13.77
C LEU A 394 14.56 -16.73 14.09
N THR A 395 15.37 -16.87 15.14
CA THR A 395 15.86 -18.16 15.62
C THR A 395 14.90 -18.77 16.65
N LYS A 396 15.07 -20.05 16.95
CA LYS A 396 14.34 -20.71 18.05
C LYS A 396 14.59 -20.03 19.41
N GLN A 397 15.79 -19.48 19.62
CA GLN A 397 16.12 -18.75 20.85
C GLN A 397 15.35 -17.42 20.92
N ASP A 398 15.22 -16.71 19.79
CA ASP A 398 14.44 -15.47 19.73
C ASP A 398 12.97 -15.75 20.05
N PHE A 399 12.36 -16.77 19.46
CA PHE A 399 10.99 -17.18 19.78
C PHE A 399 10.80 -17.48 21.28
N ASN A 400 11.74 -18.23 21.88
CA ASN A 400 11.67 -18.55 23.31
C ASN A 400 11.79 -17.29 24.17
N ARG A 401 12.63 -16.31 23.79
CA ARG A 401 12.72 -15.04 24.50
C ARG A 401 11.44 -14.22 24.38
N ILE A 402 10.88 -14.14 23.18
CA ILE A 402 9.64 -13.40 22.92
C ILE A 402 8.48 -14.01 23.73
N LEU A 403 8.31 -15.32 23.69
CA LEU A 403 7.22 -16.01 24.41
C LEU A 403 7.37 -15.95 25.94
N LYS A 404 8.59 -15.81 26.49
CA LYS A 404 8.80 -15.59 27.93
C LYS A 404 8.34 -14.22 28.41
N VAL A 405 8.18 -13.25 27.54
CA VAL A 405 7.68 -11.91 27.85
C VAL A 405 6.17 -11.89 27.96
N LEU A 406 5.48 -12.79 27.25
CA LEU A 406 4.03 -12.93 27.25
C LEU A 406 3.56 -13.77 28.46
#